data_94ff750ab1b25d14543c6ec90d32986c
#
_entry.id   94ff750ab1b25d14543c6ec90d32986c
#
_cell.length_a   1.000
_cell.length_b   1.000
_cell.length_c   1.000
_cell.angle_alpha   90.00
_cell.angle_beta   90.00
_cell.angle_gamma   90.00
#
_symmetry.space_group_name_H-M   'P 1'
#
loop_
_entity.id
_entity.type
_entity.pdbx_description
1 polymer ?
#
loop_
_entity_poly.entity_id
_entity_poly.type
_entity_poly.pdbx_seq_one_letter_code
_entity_poly.pdbx_strand_id
1 'polypeptide(L)'
;VINKCRKYFDCILAHTGQNYDYNLNGIFFRDLGLADPDVYMNAVGDDLGATVGNIINCSYKLMTAVQPDAMLILGDTNSCLSAIAAKRLHIPIFHMEAGNRCKDECLPEETNRRIVDIISDVNLAYSEHARRYLHECGLPKERTYVTGSPMAEVLHANLNAIEASDIHQRLG
;
A
#
# COMPACT_ATOMS: atom_id res chain seq x y z
N VAL A 1 -9.05 -4.65 -3.18
CA VAL A 1 -9.06 -4.13 -1.81
C VAL A 1 -9.97 -2.90 -1.72
N ILE A 2 -9.67 -1.76 -2.41
CA ILE A 2 -10.37 -0.47 -2.28
C ILE A 2 -11.91 -0.62 -2.40
N ASN A 3 -12.40 -1.20 -3.50
CA ASN A 3 -13.84 -1.39 -3.73
C ASN A 3 -14.52 -2.26 -2.66
N LYS A 4 -13.78 -3.18 -2.01
CA LYS A 4 -14.29 -3.97 -0.89
C LYS A 4 -14.30 -3.16 0.40
N CYS A 5 -13.26 -2.41 0.69
CA CYS A 5 -13.23 -1.55 1.86
C CYS A 5 -14.39 -0.54 1.86
N ARG A 6 -14.67 0.10 0.72
CA ARG A 6 -15.79 1.04 0.56
C ARG A 6 -17.18 0.45 0.81
N LYS A 7 -17.32 -0.88 0.84
CA LYS A 7 -18.58 -1.54 1.20
C LYS A 7 -18.84 -1.61 2.71
N TYR A 8 -17.77 -1.54 3.51
CA TYR A 8 -17.83 -1.78 4.95
C TYR A 8 -17.37 -0.58 5.79
N PHE A 9 -16.65 0.35 5.17
CA PHE A 9 -16.02 1.48 5.83
C PHE A 9 -16.28 2.76 5.05
N ASP A 10 -16.31 3.88 5.73
CA ASP A 10 -16.18 5.20 5.13
C ASP A 10 -14.70 5.43 4.78
N CYS A 11 -14.36 5.23 3.51
CA CYS A 11 -12.99 5.17 3.04
C CYS A 11 -12.59 6.46 2.31
N ILE A 12 -11.50 7.04 2.71
CA ILE A 12 -10.81 8.12 1.99
C ILE A 12 -9.58 7.54 1.31
N LEU A 13 -9.57 7.53 -0.01
CA LEU A 13 -8.42 7.13 -0.80
C LEU A 13 -7.53 8.35 -1.07
N ALA A 14 -6.36 8.37 -0.43
CA ALA A 14 -5.35 9.40 -0.63
C ALA A 14 -4.22 8.91 -1.53
N HIS A 15 -3.90 9.68 -2.56
CA HIS A 15 -2.83 9.40 -3.51
C HIS A 15 -1.67 10.39 -3.31
N THR A 16 -0.46 9.88 -3.12
CA THR A 16 0.73 10.71 -2.84
C THR A 16 1.22 11.51 -4.05
N GLY A 17 0.86 11.09 -5.26
CA GLY A 17 1.33 11.69 -6.52
C GLY A 17 2.67 11.15 -7.00
N GLN A 18 3.25 10.13 -6.33
CA GLN A 18 4.55 9.58 -6.70
C GLN A 18 4.61 9.08 -8.15
N ASN A 19 3.53 8.48 -8.65
CA ASN A 19 3.40 8.06 -10.04
C ASN A 19 2.36 8.97 -10.74
N TYR A 20 2.82 9.97 -11.45
CA TYR A 20 1.99 10.91 -12.19
C TYR A 20 1.81 10.53 -13.68
N ASP A 21 2.61 9.59 -14.20
CA ASP A 21 2.40 9.06 -15.55
C ASP A 21 1.09 8.28 -15.60
N TYR A 22 0.25 8.60 -16.61
CA TYR A 22 -1.03 7.94 -16.80
C TYR A 22 -0.90 6.40 -16.93
N ASN A 23 0.15 5.91 -17.57
CA ASN A 23 0.39 4.47 -17.75
C ASN A 23 0.80 3.78 -16.44
N LEU A 24 1.26 4.53 -15.44
CA LEU A 24 1.66 4.02 -14.12
C LEU A 24 0.62 4.28 -13.04
N ASN A 25 -0.44 5.03 -13.35
CA ASN A 25 -1.44 5.47 -12.39
C ASN A 25 -2.86 5.38 -12.97
N GLY A 26 -3.24 6.34 -13.80
CA GLY A 26 -4.62 6.52 -14.28
C GLY A 26 -5.20 5.30 -15.01
N ILE A 27 -4.36 4.57 -15.75
CA ILE A 27 -4.77 3.34 -16.45
C ILE A 27 -5.32 2.29 -15.49
N PHE A 28 -4.72 2.12 -14.30
CA PHE A 28 -5.17 1.14 -13.32
C PHE A 28 -6.50 1.52 -12.70
N PHE A 29 -6.76 2.80 -12.46
CA PHE A 29 -8.06 3.26 -11.95
C PHE A 29 -9.16 2.94 -12.95
N ARG A 30 -8.94 3.24 -14.23
CA ARG A 30 -9.89 2.95 -15.31
C ARG A 30 -10.11 1.44 -15.48
N ASP A 31 -9.04 0.68 -15.64
CA ASP A 31 -9.12 -0.73 -16.05
C ASP A 31 -9.62 -1.63 -14.91
N LEU A 32 -9.38 -1.25 -13.65
CA LEU A 32 -9.91 -1.94 -12.48
C LEU A 32 -11.25 -1.38 -11.97
N GLY A 33 -11.83 -0.41 -12.68
CA GLY A 33 -13.10 0.21 -12.31
C GLY A 33 -13.06 0.87 -10.94
N LEU A 34 -11.95 1.53 -10.61
CA LEU A 34 -11.79 2.29 -9.37
C LEU A 34 -12.26 3.73 -9.59
N ALA A 35 -12.92 4.29 -8.58
CA ALA A 35 -13.14 5.73 -8.53
C ALA A 35 -11.81 6.46 -8.33
N ASP A 36 -11.75 7.69 -8.81
CA ASP A 36 -10.60 8.55 -8.57
C ASP A 36 -10.29 8.69 -7.07
N PRO A 37 -9.02 8.94 -6.71
CA PRO A 37 -8.66 9.27 -5.35
C PRO A 37 -9.44 10.47 -4.81
N ASP A 38 -9.88 10.35 -3.56
CA ASP A 38 -10.59 11.44 -2.88
C ASP A 38 -9.65 12.62 -2.59
N VAL A 39 -8.34 12.33 -2.43
CA VAL A 39 -7.31 13.34 -2.16
C VAL A 39 -6.05 13.06 -2.97
N TYR A 40 -5.57 14.05 -3.72
CA TYR A 40 -4.23 14.07 -4.32
C TYR A 40 -3.30 14.94 -3.49
N MET A 41 -2.27 14.34 -2.90
CA MET A 41 -1.34 15.04 -2.00
C MET A 41 -0.24 15.81 -2.73
N ASN A 42 0.05 15.45 -3.99
CA ASN A 42 1.12 16.07 -4.81
C ASN A 42 2.46 16.16 -4.06
N ALA A 43 2.87 15.04 -3.46
CA ALA A 43 4.01 15.01 -2.56
C ALA A 43 5.36 14.90 -3.28
N VAL A 44 5.41 14.85 -4.61
CA VAL A 44 6.66 14.78 -5.37
C VAL A 44 7.46 16.06 -5.13
N GLY A 45 8.73 15.91 -4.77
CA GLY A 45 9.69 16.99 -4.60
C GLY A 45 10.79 16.93 -5.65
N ASP A 46 11.76 17.83 -5.56
CA ASP A 46 12.86 17.95 -6.50
C ASP A 46 13.83 16.76 -6.46
N ASP A 47 13.86 16.06 -5.33
CA ASP A 47 14.65 14.85 -5.12
C ASP A 47 13.90 13.81 -4.26
N LEU A 48 14.52 12.66 -4.06
CA LEU A 48 13.94 11.57 -3.28
C LEU A 48 13.72 11.98 -1.81
N GLY A 49 14.67 12.70 -1.22
CA GLY A 49 14.57 13.15 0.17
C GLY A 49 13.41 14.11 0.37
N ALA A 50 13.27 15.10 -0.53
CA ALA A 50 12.14 16.03 -0.55
C ALA A 50 10.82 15.29 -0.75
N THR A 51 10.76 14.33 -1.66
CA THR A 51 9.55 13.51 -1.91
C THR A 51 9.13 12.73 -0.66
N VAL A 52 10.06 12.04 -0.01
CA VAL A 52 9.78 11.30 1.24
C VAL A 52 9.34 12.25 2.35
N GLY A 53 10.03 13.37 2.53
CA GLY A 53 9.65 14.39 3.51
C GLY A 53 8.25 14.95 3.26
N ASN A 54 7.92 15.23 2.00
CA ASN A 54 6.61 15.73 1.60
C ASN A 54 5.51 14.69 1.82
N ILE A 55 5.75 13.40 1.54
CA ILE A 55 4.80 12.32 1.83
C ILE A 55 4.42 12.33 3.31
N ILE A 56 5.40 12.37 4.20
CA ILE A 56 5.16 12.38 5.65
C ILE A 56 4.40 13.65 6.06
N ASN A 57 4.84 14.82 5.59
CA ASN A 57 4.25 16.11 5.93
C ASN A 57 2.80 16.25 5.43
N CYS A 58 2.55 15.91 4.16
CA CYS A 58 1.22 15.99 3.57
C CYS A 58 0.26 14.98 4.24
N SER A 59 0.75 13.78 4.53
CA SER A 59 -0.02 12.76 5.25
C SER A 59 -0.37 13.20 6.66
N TYR A 60 0.57 13.83 7.36
CA TYR A 60 0.31 14.36 8.71
C TYR A 60 -0.80 15.43 8.70
N LYS A 61 -0.72 16.38 7.76
CA LYS A 61 -1.74 17.42 7.59
C LYS A 61 -3.11 16.84 7.25
N LEU A 62 -3.16 15.91 6.29
CA LEU A 62 -4.39 15.25 5.89
C LEU A 62 -5.04 14.51 7.06
N MET A 63 -4.28 13.67 7.75
CA MET A 63 -4.81 12.87 8.87
C MET A 63 -5.19 13.73 10.07
N THR A 64 -4.53 14.86 10.29
CA THR A 64 -4.94 15.84 11.31
C THR A 64 -6.29 16.48 10.97
N ALA A 65 -6.54 16.75 9.69
CA ALA A 65 -7.81 17.35 9.25
C ALA A 65 -8.97 16.33 9.24
N VAL A 66 -8.68 15.11 8.78
CA VAL A 66 -9.69 14.05 8.59
C VAL A 66 -9.95 13.26 9.86
N GLN A 67 -8.95 13.07 10.72
CA GLN A 67 -9.00 12.28 11.95
C GLN A 67 -9.54 10.85 11.72
N PRO A 68 -8.90 10.05 10.85
CA PRO A 68 -9.40 8.71 10.55
C PRO A 68 -9.24 7.77 11.75
N ASP A 69 -10.17 6.81 11.91
CA ASP A 69 -10.12 5.78 12.95
C ASP A 69 -8.99 4.77 12.74
N ALA A 70 -8.58 4.57 11.48
CA ALA A 70 -7.49 3.67 11.13
C ALA A 70 -6.88 4.02 9.77
N MET A 71 -5.66 3.56 9.53
CA MET A 71 -4.94 3.65 8.27
C MET A 71 -4.66 2.25 7.72
N LEU A 72 -5.03 2.02 6.46
CA LEU A 72 -4.68 0.81 5.72
C LEU A 72 -3.59 1.13 4.69
N ILE A 73 -2.50 0.38 4.73
CA ILE A 73 -1.38 0.48 3.79
C ILE A 73 -1.24 -0.85 3.07
N LEU A 74 -0.96 -0.81 1.77
CA LEU A 74 -0.59 -1.98 1.00
C LEU A 74 0.78 -1.75 0.36
N GLY A 75 1.73 -2.66 0.66
CA GLY A 75 3.05 -2.66 0.03
C GLY A 75 4.04 -1.69 0.66
N ASP A 76 5.04 -1.30 -0.12
CA ASP A 76 6.32 -0.80 0.37
C ASP A 76 6.92 0.35 -0.46
N THR A 77 6.18 0.90 -1.41
CA THR A 77 6.62 2.12 -2.11
C THR A 77 6.77 3.28 -1.11
N ASN A 78 7.43 4.38 -1.50
CA ASN A 78 7.65 5.51 -0.58
C ASN A 78 6.35 6.04 0.04
N SER A 79 5.20 5.84 -0.61
CA SER A 79 3.88 6.19 -0.07
C SER A 79 3.58 5.53 1.27
N CYS A 80 4.14 4.34 1.53
CA CYS A 80 3.93 3.64 2.80
C CYS A 80 4.54 4.37 4.01
N LEU A 81 5.51 5.26 3.78
CA LEU A 81 6.12 6.08 4.85
C LEU A 81 5.16 7.10 5.46
N SER A 82 3.98 7.29 4.87
CA SER A 82 2.85 7.96 5.52
C SER A 82 2.46 7.32 6.86
N ALA A 83 2.82 6.05 7.08
CA ALA A 83 2.70 5.36 8.37
C ALA A 83 3.37 6.10 9.52
N ILE A 84 4.48 6.80 9.26
CA ILE A 84 5.18 7.59 10.29
C ILE A 84 4.27 8.70 10.82
N ALA A 85 3.53 9.36 9.93
CA ALA A 85 2.58 10.40 10.31
C ALA A 85 1.40 9.81 11.12
N ALA A 86 0.83 8.68 10.68
CA ALA A 86 -0.24 7.99 11.41
C ALA A 86 0.20 7.58 12.81
N LYS A 87 1.41 7.01 12.93
CA LYS A 87 1.95 6.60 14.24
C LYS A 87 2.12 7.78 15.19
N ARG A 88 2.57 8.94 14.69
CA ARG A 88 2.70 10.18 15.48
C ARG A 88 1.36 10.75 15.94
N LEU A 89 0.30 10.49 15.17
CA LEU A 89 -1.08 10.90 15.50
C LEU A 89 -1.86 9.84 16.29
N HIS A 90 -1.22 8.73 16.66
CA HIS A 90 -1.85 7.61 17.38
C HIS A 90 -3.00 6.94 16.59
N ILE A 91 -2.95 7.01 15.26
CA ILE A 91 -3.90 6.34 14.38
C ILE A 91 -3.46 4.90 14.18
N PRO A 92 -4.30 3.89 14.46
CA PRO A 92 -3.97 2.48 14.24
C PRO A 92 -3.61 2.18 12.78
N ILE A 93 -2.52 1.45 12.56
CA ILE A 93 -1.98 1.14 11.24
C ILE A 93 -2.13 -0.35 10.95
N PHE A 94 -2.76 -0.66 9.82
CA PHE A 94 -2.89 -1.99 9.25
C PHE A 94 -2.03 -2.07 7.99
N HIS A 95 -1.02 -2.94 8.00
CA HIS A 95 -0.08 -3.10 6.89
C HIS A 95 -0.32 -4.41 6.14
N MET A 96 -0.81 -4.33 4.91
CA MET A 96 -0.94 -5.47 4.00
C MET A 96 0.38 -5.69 3.25
N GLU A 97 0.63 -6.94 2.88
CA GLU A 97 1.90 -7.38 2.28
C GLU A 97 3.07 -7.35 3.27
N ALA A 98 2.77 -7.34 4.55
CA ALA A 98 3.75 -7.30 5.61
C ALA A 98 4.64 -8.55 5.65
N GLY A 99 5.90 -8.38 6.08
CA GLY A 99 6.83 -9.47 6.31
C GLY A 99 7.51 -10.03 5.07
N ASN A 100 7.26 -9.50 3.89
CA ASN A 100 8.07 -9.82 2.71
C ASN A 100 9.50 -9.34 2.94
N ARG A 101 10.47 -10.06 2.38
CA ARG A 101 11.91 -9.71 2.51
C ARG A 101 12.62 -9.88 1.18
N CYS A 102 13.55 -8.98 0.92
CA CYS A 102 14.49 -9.06 -0.18
C CYS A 102 15.88 -9.36 0.36
N LYS A 103 16.68 -10.12 -0.40
CA LYS A 103 18.10 -10.35 -0.06
C LYS A 103 18.97 -9.13 -0.33
N ASP A 104 18.55 -8.28 -1.25
CA ASP A 104 19.19 -7.01 -1.53
C ASP A 104 18.66 -5.93 -0.59
N GLU A 105 19.45 -5.63 0.43
CA GLU A 105 19.09 -4.61 1.42
C GLU A 105 19.26 -3.17 0.89
N CYS A 106 19.84 -3.00 -0.30
CA CYS A 106 19.96 -1.68 -0.95
C CYS A 106 18.67 -1.24 -1.64
N LEU A 107 17.69 -2.13 -1.80
CA LEU A 107 16.40 -1.78 -2.36
C LEU A 107 15.64 -0.82 -1.43
N PRO A 108 15.19 0.34 -1.93
CA PRO A 108 14.41 1.29 -1.12
C PRO A 108 13.16 0.65 -0.51
N GLU A 109 12.52 -0.24 -1.25
CA GLU A 109 11.32 -0.98 -0.81
C GLU A 109 11.61 -1.88 0.39
N GLU A 110 12.78 -2.50 0.47
CA GLU A 110 13.16 -3.32 1.63
C GLU A 110 13.30 -2.48 2.89
N THR A 111 13.91 -1.30 2.78
CA THR A 111 14.01 -0.33 3.88
C THR A 111 12.62 0.14 4.33
N ASN A 112 11.79 0.56 3.38
CA ASN A 112 10.44 1.04 3.63
C ASN A 112 9.59 -0.03 4.34
N ARG A 113 9.63 -1.25 3.84
CA ARG A 113 8.88 -2.40 4.37
C ARG A 113 9.26 -2.69 5.81
N ARG A 114 10.57 -2.75 6.11
CA ARG A 114 11.05 -2.97 7.48
C ARG A 114 10.58 -1.88 8.44
N ILE A 115 10.60 -0.62 8.02
CA ILE A 115 10.10 0.48 8.83
C ILE A 115 8.61 0.30 9.12
N VAL A 116 7.81 0.06 8.08
CA VAL A 116 6.36 -0.01 8.21
C VAL A 116 5.92 -1.25 8.98
N ASP A 117 6.56 -2.40 8.76
CA ASP A 117 6.30 -3.63 9.54
C ASP A 117 6.44 -3.39 11.06
N ILE A 118 7.50 -2.68 11.45
CA ILE A 118 7.81 -2.45 12.88
C ILE A 118 6.84 -1.47 13.53
N ILE A 119 6.47 -0.41 12.82
CA ILE A 119 5.62 0.63 13.40
C ILE A 119 4.12 0.35 13.27
N SER A 120 3.73 -0.64 12.45
CA SER A 120 2.33 -1.02 12.27
C SER A 120 1.76 -1.71 13.51
N ASP A 121 0.48 -1.45 13.79
CA ASP A 121 -0.22 -2.06 14.90
C ASP A 121 -0.72 -3.47 14.56
N VAL A 122 -1.05 -3.70 13.28
CA VAL A 122 -1.45 -5.00 12.75
C VAL A 122 -0.75 -5.26 11.43
N ASN A 123 -0.10 -6.42 11.32
CA ASN A 123 0.56 -6.88 10.11
C ASN A 123 -0.27 -8.00 9.43
N LEU A 124 -0.60 -7.79 8.16
CA LEU A 124 -1.39 -8.68 7.32
C LEU A 124 -0.46 -9.33 6.29
N ALA A 125 0.12 -10.46 6.66
CA ALA A 125 1.08 -11.19 5.83
C ALA A 125 0.39 -12.00 4.73
N TYR A 126 1.03 -12.15 3.57
CA TYR A 126 0.49 -12.95 2.48
C TYR A 126 0.77 -14.45 2.63
N SER A 127 1.73 -14.82 3.45
CA SER A 127 2.12 -16.22 3.65
C SER A 127 2.59 -16.48 5.07
N GLU A 128 2.59 -17.77 5.48
CA GLU A 128 3.21 -18.22 6.72
C GLU A 128 4.72 -17.93 6.74
N HIS A 129 5.36 -17.87 5.59
CA HIS A 129 6.77 -17.54 5.48
C HIS A 129 7.02 -16.08 5.88
N ALA A 130 6.23 -15.16 5.33
CA ALA A 130 6.29 -13.74 5.71
C ALA A 130 5.97 -13.54 7.20
N ARG A 131 4.98 -14.26 7.73
CA ARG A 131 4.66 -14.21 9.17
C ARG A 131 5.83 -14.65 10.05
N ARG A 132 6.62 -15.65 9.64
CA ARG A 132 7.81 -16.06 10.39
C ARG A 132 8.86 -14.98 10.45
N TYR A 133 9.12 -14.28 9.34
CA TYR A 133 10.04 -13.13 9.34
C TYR A 133 9.63 -12.03 10.31
N LEU A 134 8.34 -11.73 10.39
CA LEU A 134 7.83 -10.76 11.36
C LEU A 134 8.09 -11.19 12.81
N HIS A 135 7.88 -12.49 13.11
CA HIS A 135 8.18 -13.02 14.44
C HIS A 135 9.67 -13.00 14.77
N GLU A 136 10.53 -13.30 13.80
CA GLU A 136 11.99 -13.22 13.97
C GLU A 136 12.46 -11.79 14.25
N CYS A 137 11.71 -10.78 13.77
CA CYS A 137 11.91 -9.38 14.11
C CYS A 137 11.34 -8.99 15.49
N GLY A 138 10.79 -9.93 16.25
CA GLY A 138 10.24 -9.69 17.59
C GLY A 138 8.82 -9.12 17.60
N LEU A 139 8.12 -9.13 16.47
CA LEU A 139 6.73 -8.64 16.42
C LEU A 139 5.76 -9.65 17.05
N PRO A 140 4.74 -9.17 17.78
CA PRO A 140 3.82 -10.04 18.53
C PRO A 140 2.93 -10.86 17.58
N LYS A 141 2.74 -12.14 17.93
CA LYS A 141 1.93 -13.09 17.14
C LYS A 141 0.47 -12.64 17.04
N GLU A 142 -0.04 -12.03 18.08
CA GLU A 142 -1.43 -11.60 18.23
C GLU A 142 -1.79 -10.46 17.26
N ARG A 143 -0.79 -9.82 16.67
CA ARG A 143 -0.96 -8.70 15.74
C ARG A 143 -0.50 -9.04 14.31
N THR A 144 -0.25 -10.33 14.04
CA THR A 144 0.21 -10.78 12.73
C THR A 144 -0.72 -11.86 12.20
N TYR A 145 -1.43 -11.54 11.13
CA TYR A 145 -2.42 -12.42 10.51
C TYR A 145 -1.99 -12.81 9.09
N VAL A 146 -2.19 -14.07 8.72
CA VAL A 146 -1.98 -14.51 7.34
C VAL A 146 -3.31 -14.39 6.59
N THR A 147 -3.37 -13.44 5.67
CA THR A 147 -4.58 -13.15 4.88
C THR A 147 -4.54 -13.73 3.48
N GLY A 148 -3.37 -14.14 3.00
CA GLY A 148 -3.16 -14.45 1.59
C GLY A 148 -3.01 -13.18 0.74
N SER A 149 -2.56 -13.36 -0.51
CA SER A 149 -2.45 -12.28 -1.49
C SER A 149 -3.79 -12.03 -2.18
N PRO A 150 -4.20 -10.77 -2.40
CA PRO A 150 -5.38 -10.46 -3.19
C PRO A 150 -5.22 -10.75 -4.69
N MET A 151 -4.01 -11.11 -5.16
CA MET A 151 -3.73 -11.31 -6.59
C MET A 151 -4.57 -12.43 -7.20
N ALA A 152 -4.73 -13.55 -6.50
CA ALA A 152 -5.55 -14.66 -6.99
C ALA A 152 -7.01 -14.23 -7.24
N GLU A 153 -7.56 -13.44 -6.32
CA GLU A 153 -8.92 -12.88 -6.46
C GLU A 153 -9.02 -11.92 -7.65
N VAL A 154 -8.02 -11.07 -7.85
CA VAL A 154 -7.97 -10.13 -8.99
C VAL A 154 -7.92 -10.90 -10.30
N LEU A 155 -7.07 -11.93 -10.41
CA LEU A 155 -6.96 -12.75 -11.62
C LEU A 155 -8.28 -13.48 -11.92
N HIS A 156 -8.88 -14.12 -10.93
CA HIS A 156 -10.17 -14.80 -11.11
C HIS A 156 -11.29 -13.85 -11.52
N ALA A 157 -11.34 -12.66 -10.95
CA ALA A 157 -12.36 -11.66 -11.29
C ALA A 157 -12.21 -11.13 -12.74
N ASN A 158 -11.02 -11.24 -13.34
CA ASN A 158 -10.72 -10.75 -14.68
C ASN A 158 -10.47 -11.86 -15.70
N LEU A 159 -10.74 -13.14 -15.38
CA LEU A 159 -10.47 -14.27 -16.28
C LEU A 159 -11.06 -14.06 -17.69
N ASN A 160 -12.33 -13.69 -17.78
CA ASN A 160 -12.99 -13.47 -19.07
C ASN A 160 -12.30 -12.38 -19.91
N ALA A 161 -11.83 -11.31 -19.27
CA ALA A 161 -11.10 -10.24 -19.94
C ALA A 161 -9.70 -10.69 -20.38
N ILE A 162 -9.04 -11.51 -19.57
CA ILE A 162 -7.74 -12.10 -19.87
C ILE A 162 -7.84 -13.04 -21.06
N GLU A 163 -8.83 -13.94 -21.08
CA GLU A 163 -9.06 -14.90 -22.16
C GLU A 163 -9.47 -14.22 -23.48
N ALA A 164 -10.20 -13.11 -23.41
CA ALA A 164 -10.59 -12.33 -24.57
C ALA A 164 -9.48 -11.39 -25.10
N SER A 165 -8.34 -11.29 -24.40
CA SER A 165 -7.25 -10.40 -24.78
C SER A 165 -6.47 -10.91 -25.97
N ASP A 166 -6.19 -10.02 -26.92
CA ASP A 166 -5.36 -10.27 -28.10
C ASP A 166 -3.86 -9.99 -27.87
N ILE A 167 -3.47 -9.74 -26.60
CA ILE A 167 -2.12 -9.29 -26.26
C ILE A 167 -1.03 -10.23 -26.76
N HIS A 168 -1.27 -11.55 -26.73
CA HIS A 168 -0.32 -12.55 -27.24
C HIS A 168 -0.12 -12.44 -28.76
N GLN A 169 -1.18 -12.07 -29.50
CA GLN A 169 -1.10 -11.87 -30.96
C GLN A 169 -0.35 -10.56 -31.28
N ARG A 170 -0.50 -9.55 -30.43
CA ARG A 170 0.15 -8.24 -30.62
C ARG A 170 1.62 -8.22 -30.25
N LEU A 171 2.04 -9.08 -29.32
CA LEU A 171 3.44 -9.16 -28.87
C LEU A 171 4.28 -10.17 -29.68
N GLY A 172 3.67 -11.06 -30.43
CA GLY A 172 4.33 -12.09 -31.30
C GLY A 172 4.67 -13.34 -30.52
#